data_e248cc2f3bb3b08be96e28021a2378e7
#
_entry.id   e248cc2f3bb3b08be96e28021a2378e7
#
_cell.length_a   1.000
_cell.length_b   1.000
_cell.length_c   1.000
_cell.angle_alpha   90.00
_cell.angle_beta   90.00
_cell.angle_gamma   90.00
#
_symmetry.space_group_name_H-M   'P 1'
#
loop_
_entity.id
_entity.type
_entity.pdbx_description
1 polymer ?
#
loop_
_entity_poly.entity_id
_entity_poly.type
_entity_poly.pdbx_seq_one_letter_code
_entity_poly.pdbx_strand_id
1 'polypeptide(L)'
;MSIAYFMEDLLLSKYPFEEIAKDYERLTPEVKASAAGKSLKGPIDYMRPTRVGGIAPDIDLTTPEEKHVSLYSLRGKYVLLDFWASWCGPCRKEVPNLKAIYERFRDKGFEIYSVSLDDKRDAWMKAIAELELPWVHVSSLKGWDCPVAKRYGVTSVPKMYLLNPKGEIMRWLQGEELEQKWLLFLINMIMQAI
;
A
#
# COMPACT_ATOMS: atom_id res chain seq x y z
N MET A 1 -20.39 12.00 6.38
CA MET A 1 -19.90 10.91 5.48
C MET A 1 -20.28 11.31 4.07
N SER A 2 -19.31 11.54 3.18
CA SER A 2 -19.58 11.99 1.80
C SER A 2 -20.16 10.83 0.99
N ILE A 3 -21.12 11.11 0.09
CA ILE A 3 -21.66 10.13 -0.88
C ILE A 3 -20.53 9.49 -1.71
N ALA A 4 -19.46 10.24 -2.00
CA ALA A 4 -18.26 9.74 -2.66
C ALA A 4 -17.59 8.60 -1.86
N TYR A 5 -17.47 8.73 -0.54
CA TYR A 5 -16.87 7.73 0.34
C TYR A 5 -17.70 6.43 0.39
N PHE A 6 -19.03 6.56 0.40
CA PHE A 6 -19.94 5.43 0.38
C PHE A 6 -19.92 4.68 -0.96
N MET A 7 -19.79 5.42 -2.06
CA MET A 7 -19.68 4.83 -3.42
C MET A 7 -18.31 4.17 -3.64
N GLU A 8 -17.22 4.73 -3.09
CA GLU A 8 -15.89 4.11 -3.08
C GLU A 8 -15.91 2.76 -2.38
N ASP A 9 -16.47 2.70 -1.18
CA ASP A 9 -16.51 1.48 -0.38
C ASP A 9 -17.40 0.40 -1.04
N LEU A 10 -18.54 0.78 -1.60
CA LEU A 10 -19.51 -0.14 -2.20
C LEU A 10 -19.07 -0.68 -3.58
N LEU A 11 -18.50 0.17 -4.43
CA LEU A 11 -18.07 -0.23 -5.79
C LEU A 11 -16.74 -0.97 -5.75
N LEU A 12 -15.79 -0.52 -4.95
CA LEU A 12 -14.44 -1.06 -4.89
C LEU A 12 -14.34 -2.31 -4.03
N SER A 13 -15.28 -2.54 -3.12
CA SER A 13 -15.37 -3.80 -2.37
C SER A 13 -15.95 -4.96 -3.18
N LYS A 14 -16.71 -4.65 -4.25
CA LYS A 14 -17.39 -5.68 -5.07
C LYS A 14 -16.77 -5.92 -6.43
N TYR A 15 -16.06 -4.94 -6.99
CA TYR A 15 -15.52 -5.01 -8.35
C TYR A 15 -14.05 -4.58 -8.39
N PRO A 16 -13.18 -5.28 -9.14
CA PRO A 16 -11.81 -4.87 -9.36
C PRO A 16 -11.77 -3.46 -9.97
N PHE A 17 -10.87 -2.62 -9.47
CA PHE A 17 -10.72 -1.24 -9.96
C PHE A 17 -10.54 -1.16 -11.48
N GLU A 18 -9.81 -2.12 -12.06
CA GLU A 18 -9.54 -2.21 -13.48
C GLU A 18 -10.82 -2.37 -14.31
N GLU A 19 -11.80 -3.12 -13.83
CA GLU A 19 -13.10 -3.30 -14.48
C GLU A 19 -13.90 -2.00 -14.42
N ILE A 20 -13.97 -1.38 -13.24
CA ILE A 20 -14.68 -0.11 -13.05
C ILE A 20 -14.08 0.98 -13.93
N ALA A 21 -12.76 1.11 -13.95
CA ALA A 21 -12.06 2.10 -14.77
C ALA A 21 -12.27 1.85 -16.27
N LYS A 22 -12.21 0.59 -16.71
CA LYS A 22 -12.46 0.19 -18.09
C LYS A 22 -13.90 0.47 -18.52
N ASP A 23 -14.87 0.16 -17.67
CA ASP A 23 -16.28 0.43 -17.96
C ASP A 23 -16.58 1.93 -17.98
N TYR A 24 -15.96 2.70 -17.08
CA TYR A 24 -16.05 4.16 -17.13
C TYR A 24 -15.50 4.73 -18.45
N GLU A 25 -14.37 4.22 -18.95
CA GLU A 25 -13.81 4.70 -20.24
C GLU A 25 -14.73 4.40 -21.44
N ARG A 26 -15.56 3.35 -21.37
CA ARG A 26 -16.55 2.99 -22.40
C ARG A 26 -17.81 3.85 -22.38
N LEU A 27 -18.06 4.62 -21.32
CA LEU A 27 -19.21 5.51 -21.23
C LEU A 27 -19.11 6.60 -22.32
N THR A 28 -20.27 6.98 -22.87
CA THR A 28 -20.33 8.08 -23.84
C THR A 28 -19.95 9.42 -23.18
N PRO A 29 -19.52 10.42 -23.96
CA PRO A 29 -19.21 11.76 -23.43
C PRO A 29 -20.36 12.37 -22.62
N GLU A 30 -21.60 12.15 -23.05
CA GLU A 30 -22.81 12.67 -22.41
C GLU A 30 -22.99 12.04 -21.02
N VAL A 31 -22.79 10.71 -20.90
CA VAL A 31 -22.87 10.00 -19.61
C VAL A 31 -21.74 10.43 -18.69
N LYS A 32 -20.51 10.55 -19.20
CA LYS A 32 -19.35 11.08 -18.42
C LYS A 32 -19.61 12.51 -17.92
N ALA A 33 -20.29 13.34 -18.68
CA ALA A 33 -20.64 14.71 -18.30
C ALA A 33 -21.81 14.81 -17.32
N SER A 34 -22.59 13.76 -17.14
CA SER A 34 -23.71 13.71 -16.19
C SER A 34 -23.22 13.83 -14.73
N ALA A 35 -24.13 14.10 -13.79
CA ALA A 35 -23.81 14.15 -12.37
C ALA A 35 -23.22 12.82 -11.87
N ALA A 36 -23.80 11.68 -12.30
CA ALA A 36 -23.31 10.35 -11.95
C ALA A 36 -21.90 10.08 -12.54
N GLY A 37 -21.67 10.41 -13.82
CA GLY A 37 -20.35 10.25 -14.44
C GLY A 37 -19.27 11.10 -13.76
N LYS A 38 -19.58 12.34 -13.41
CA LYS A 38 -18.67 13.20 -12.65
C LYS A 38 -18.37 12.71 -11.24
N SER A 39 -19.36 12.14 -10.55
CA SER A 39 -19.16 11.57 -9.20
C SER A 39 -18.28 10.33 -9.21
N LEU A 40 -18.30 9.54 -10.28
CA LEU A 40 -17.42 8.36 -10.43
C LEU A 40 -15.99 8.75 -10.86
N LYS A 41 -15.84 9.85 -11.61
CA LYS A 41 -14.52 10.25 -12.13
C LYS A 41 -13.51 10.55 -11.01
N GLY A 42 -13.92 11.26 -9.98
CA GLY A 42 -13.04 11.63 -8.86
C GLY A 42 -12.38 10.43 -8.20
N PRO A 43 -13.16 9.45 -7.68
CA PRO A 43 -12.66 8.20 -7.13
C PRO A 43 -11.74 7.42 -8.10
N ILE A 44 -12.13 7.29 -9.37
CA ILE A 44 -11.33 6.58 -10.38
C ILE A 44 -9.98 7.27 -10.58
N ASP A 45 -9.96 8.60 -10.77
CA ASP A 45 -8.71 9.35 -10.96
C ASP A 45 -7.83 9.31 -9.70
N TYR A 46 -8.43 9.33 -8.51
CA TYR A 46 -7.72 9.24 -7.24
C TYR A 46 -7.02 7.89 -7.06
N MET A 47 -7.67 6.80 -7.43
CA MET A 47 -7.14 5.44 -7.27
C MET A 47 -6.26 4.99 -8.45
N ARG A 48 -6.35 5.65 -9.60
CA ARG A 48 -5.60 5.30 -10.82
C ARG A 48 -4.09 5.12 -10.58
N PRO A 49 -3.40 5.97 -9.80
CA PRO A 49 -1.96 5.80 -9.55
C PRO A 49 -1.61 4.56 -8.72
N THR A 50 -2.52 4.07 -7.87
CA THR A 50 -2.28 2.95 -6.96
C THR A 50 -2.83 1.62 -7.48
N ARG A 51 -3.31 1.57 -8.72
CA ARG A 51 -3.74 0.36 -9.41
C ARG A 51 -2.57 -0.54 -9.81
N VAL A 52 -2.83 -1.80 -10.03
CA VAL A 52 -1.85 -2.72 -10.64
C VAL A 52 -1.41 -2.19 -12.00
N GLY A 53 -0.10 -2.22 -12.27
CA GLY A 53 0.53 -1.64 -13.46
C GLY A 53 0.72 -0.12 -13.39
N GLY A 54 0.20 0.58 -12.38
CA GLY A 54 0.47 2.00 -12.12
C GLY A 54 1.83 2.22 -11.46
N ILE A 55 2.42 3.40 -11.66
CA ILE A 55 3.60 3.81 -10.90
C ILE A 55 3.13 4.23 -9.51
N ALA A 56 3.66 3.57 -8.48
CA ALA A 56 3.39 3.94 -7.10
C ALA A 56 3.77 5.41 -6.85
N PRO A 57 2.86 6.25 -6.34
CA PRO A 57 3.18 7.62 -5.96
C PRO A 57 4.33 7.67 -4.96
N ASP A 58 5.21 8.67 -5.07
CA ASP A 58 6.29 8.81 -4.10
C ASP A 58 5.76 9.06 -2.69
N ILE A 59 6.50 8.53 -1.74
CA ILE A 59 6.30 8.70 -0.30
C ILE A 59 7.60 9.24 0.25
N ASP A 60 7.57 10.43 0.81
CA ASP A 60 8.70 11.02 1.52
C ASP A 60 8.26 11.34 2.94
N LEU A 61 8.65 10.49 3.88
CA LEU A 61 8.28 10.58 5.28
C LEU A 61 9.51 10.38 6.17
N THR A 62 9.33 10.66 7.45
CA THR A 62 10.40 10.67 8.45
C THR A 62 10.59 9.29 9.08
N THR A 63 11.85 8.85 9.20
CA THR A 63 12.25 7.62 9.90
C THR A 63 12.26 7.82 11.43
N PRO A 64 12.46 6.73 12.23
CA PRO A 64 12.72 6.85 13.67
C PRO A 64 13.91 7.77 14.02
N GLU A 65 14.93 7.84 13.15
CA GLU A 65 16.12 8.68 13.31
C GLU A 65 15.94 10.10 12.75
N GLU A 66 14.68 10.50 12.47
CA GLU A 66 14.32 11.84 11.95
C GLU A 66 14.91 12.18 10.58
N LYS A 67 15.23 11.16 9.77
CA LYS A 67 15.69 11.33 8.40
C LYS A 67 14.55 11.13 7.43
N HIS A 68 14.51 11.94 6.39
CA HIS A 68 13.57 11.72 5.28
C HIS A 68 14.05 10.59 4.38
N VAL A 69 13.16 9.67 4.06
CA VAL A 69 13.42 8.58 3.10
C VAL A 69 12.29 8.54 2.08
N SER A 70 12.65 8.80 0.82
CA SER A 70 11.72 8.68 -0.30
C SER A 70 11.59 7.23 -0.74
N LEU A 71 10.36 6.78 -1.02
CA LEU A 71 10.11 5.48 -1.64
C LEU A 71 10.83 5.35 -2.99
N TYR A 72 10.96 6.46 -3.74
CA TYR A 72 11.66 6.48 -5.01
C TYR A 72 13.17 6.24 -4.89
N SER A 73 13.77 6.45 -3.71
CA SER A 73 15.17 6.09 -3.46
C SER A 73 15.45 4.59 -3.52
N LEU A 74 14.39 3.76 -3.42
CA LEU A 74 14.47 2.30 -3.49
C LEU A 74 14.27 1.74 -4.90
N ARG A 75 14.14 2.58 -5.94
CA ARG A 75 14.09 2.11 -7.32
C ARG A 75 15.31 1.26 -7.66
N GLY A 76 15.12 0.27 -8.49
CA GLY A 76 16.13 -0.79 -8.75
C GLY A 76 15.94 -2.03 -7.88
N LYS A 77 15.11 -1.94 -6.84
CA LYS A 77 14.75 -3.08 -5.99
C LYS A 77 13.27 -3.45 -6.15
N TYR A 78 12.92 -4.68 -5.85
CA TYR A 78 11.55 -5.05 -5.50
C TYR A 78 11.24 -4.49 -4.13
N VAL A 79 10.11 -3.80 -3.97
CA VAL A 79 9.73 -3.18 -2.69
C VAL A 79 8.38 -3.69 -2.25
N LEU A 80 8.31 -4.20 -1.03
CA LEU A 80 7.05 -4.42 -0.33
C LEU A 80 6.73 -3.15 0.46
N LEU A 81 5.83 -2.33 -0.08
CA LEU A 81 5.27 -1.18 0.62
C LEU A 81 4.18 -1.68 1.56
N ASP A 82 4.40 -1.53 2.87
CA ASP A 82 3.54 -2.05 3.94
C ASP A 82 2.95 -0.91 4.76
N PHE A 83 1.62 -0.82 4.82
CA PHE A 83 0.91 0.09 5.71
C PHE A 83 0.48 -0.68 6.96
N TRP A 84 0.96 -0.25 8.10
CA TRP A 84 0.78 -0.92 9.38
C TRP A 84 0.61 0.06 10.56
N ALA A 85 0.46 -0.46 11.77
CA ALA A 85 0.54 0.34 12.99
C ALA A 85 0.93 -0.52 14.19
N SER A 86 1.49 0.08 15.23
CA SER A 86 1.88 -0.62 16.46
C SER A 86 0.72 -1.29 17.17
N TRP A 87 -0.46 -0.69 17.11
CA TRP A 87 -1.72 -1.18 17.68
C TRP A 87 -2.45 -2.21 16.79
N CYS A 88 -1.98 -2.46 15.57
CA CYS A 88 -2.61 -3.38 14.63
C CYS A 88 -2.25 -4.84 14.95
N GLY A 89 -3.15 -5.57 15.58
CA GLY A 89 -2.95 -6.98 15.92
C GLY A 89 -2.66 -7.89 14.71
N PRO A 90 -3.46 -7.83 13.63
CA PRO A 90 -3.17 -8.57 12.40
C PRO A 90 -1.82 -8.23 11.78
N CYS A 91 -1.41 -6.94 11.77
CA CYS A 91 -0.08 -6.55 11.26
C CYS A 91 1.04 -7.23 12.04
N ARG A 92 0.94 -7.26 13.38
CA ARG A 92 1.92 -7.92 14.25
C ARG A 92 2.02 -9.43 14.01
N LYS A 93 0.91 -10.08 13.65
CA LYS A 93 0.88 -11.51 13.31
C LYS A 93 1.63 -11.81 12.01
N GLU A 94 1.70 -10.87 11.07
CA GLU A 94 2.42 -11.01 9.80
C GLU A 94 3.94 -10.82 9.93
N VAL A 95 4.42 -10.23 11.01
CA VAL A 95 5.86 -9.95 11.20
C VAL A 95 6.76 -11.17 11.00
N PRO A 96 6.47 -12.37 11.52
CA PRO A 96 7.32 -13.55 11.28
C PRO A 96 7.47 -13.87 9.78
N ASN A 97 6.38 -13.74 9.02
CA ASN A 97 6.37 -13.97 7.58
C ASN A 97 7.20 -12.90 6.85
N LEU A 98 7.04 -11.64 7.22
CA LEU A 98 7.80 -10.52 6.65
C LEU A 98 9.30 -10.66 6.94
N LYS A 99 9.68 -11.06 8.16
CA LYS A 99 11.09 -11.33 8.52
C LYS A 99 11.68 -12.45 7.66
N ALA A 100 10.97 -13.57 7.51
CA ALA A 100 11.45 -14.70 6.70
C ALA A 100 11.69 -14.31 5.23
N ILE A 101 10.80 -13.49 4.64
CA ILE A 101 10.98 -12.97 3.29
C ILE A 101 12.16 -12.01 3.24
N TYR A 102 12.23 -11.07 4.16
CA TYR A 102 13.27 -10.07 4.19
C TYR A 102 14.66 -10.70 4.28
N GLU A 103 14.87 -11.62 5.21
CA GLU A 103 16.11 -12.38 5.36
C GLU A 103 16.51 -13.14 4.09
N ARG A 104 15.52 -13.72 3.41
CA ARG A 104 15.77 -14.52 2.19
C ARG A 104 16.14 -13.67 0.98
N PHE A 105 15.62 -12.44 0.86
CA PHE A 105 15.67 -11.67 -0.38
C PHE A 105 16.34 -10.30 -0.29
N ARG A 106 16.63 -9.74 0.90
CA ARG A 106 17.26 -8.42 1.05
C ARG A 106 18.55 -8.27 0.25
N ASP A 107 19.40 -9.30 0.23
CA ASP A 107 20.66 -9.31 -0.50
C ASP A 107 20.51 -9.60 -2.01
N LYS A 108 19.25 -9.83 -2.43
CA LYS A 108 18.87 -10.11 -3.82
C LYS A 108 18.03 -8.99 -4.44
N GLY A 109 18.17 -7.76 -3.94
CA GLY A 109 17.45 -6.63 -4.49
C GLY A 109 15.99 -6.50 -4.04
N PHE A 110 15.67 -6.96 -2.82
CA PHE A 110 14.36 -6.77 -2.19
C PHE A 110 14.47 -5.84 -0.98
N GLU A 111 13.43 -5.04 -0.74
CA GLU A 111 13.33 -4.17 0.42
C GLU A 111 11.90 -4.14 0.94
N ILE A 112 11.72 -3.89 2.24
CA ILE A 112 10.42 -3.56 2.84
C ILE A 112 10.44 -2.09 3.25
N TYR A 113 9.39 -1.36 2.85
CA TYR A 113 9.18 0.04 3.21
C TYR A 113 7.87 0.15 3.96
N SER A 114 7.95 0.23 5.31
CA SER A 114 6.78 0.23 6.18
C SER A 114 6.37 1.64 6.55
N VAL A 115 5.13 2.01 6.20
CA VAL A 115 4.49 3.28 6.56
C VAL A 115 3.59 3.06 7.77
N SER A 116 3.96 3.65 8.90
CA SER A 116 3.16 3.54 10.12
C SER A 116 2.02 4.56 10.18
N LEU A 117 0.83 4.10 10.59
CA LEU A 117 -0.34 4.90 10.93
C LEU A 117 -0.45 5.15 12.44
N ASP A 118 0.66 5.16 13.14
CA ASP A 118 0.70 5.60 14.52
C ASP A 118 0.61 7.14 14.61
N ASP A 119 -0.04 7.64 15.65
CA ASP A 119 -0.07 9.05 16.04
C ASP A 119 0.90 9.36 17.19
N LYS A 120 1.46 8.31 17.81
CA LYS A 120 2.40 8.40 18.94
C LYS A 120 3.74 7.79 18.57
N ARG A 121 4.77 8.65 18.52
CA ARG A 121 6.15 8.25 18.19
C ARG A 121 6.66 7.13 19.10
N ASP A 122 6.46 7.24 20.42
CA ASP A 122 6.98 6.28 21.38
C ASP A 122 6.37 4.88 21.19
N ALA A 123 5.07 4.80 20.90
CA ALA A 123 4.39 3.54 20.63
C ALA A 123 4.94 2.88 19.35
N TRP A 124 5.14 3.68 18.30
CA TRP A 124 5.71 3.23 17.03
C TRP A 124 7.15 2.72 17.20
N MET A 125 8.02 3.52 17.82
CA MET A 125 9.43 3.13 18.06
C MET A 125 9.54 1.91 18.96
N LYS A 126 8.72 1.83 20.01
CA LYS A 126 8.65 0.68 20.89
C LYS A 126 8.28 -0.59 20.13
N ALA A 127 7.28 -0.53 19.26
CA ALA A 127 6.85 -1.67 18.46
C ALA A 127 7.94 -2.13 17.47
N ILE A 128 8.65 -1.20 16.81
CA ILE A 128 9.79 -1.52 15.93
C ILE A 128 10.86 -2.30 16.73
N ALA A 129 11.22 -1.82 17.92
CA ALA A 129 12.24 -2.43 18.76
C ALA A 129 11.80 -3.80 19.30
N GLU A 130 10.57 -3.91 19.85
CA GLU A 130 10.02 -5.16 20.37
C GLU A 130 9.89 -6.26 19.32
N LEU A 131 9.50 -5.86 18.10
CA LEU A 131 9.34 -6.78 16.98
C LEU A 131 10.63 -6.95 16.18
N GLU A 132 11.71 -6.26 16.54
CA GLU A 132 13.02 -6.33 15.87
C GLU A 132 12.88 -6.22 14.34
N LEU A 133 12.26 -5.15 13.85
CA LEU A 133 11.99 -4.95 12.42
C LEU A 133 13.20 -4.31 11.72
N PRO A 134 13.94 -5.03 10.86
CA PRO A 134 15.25 -4.59 10.36
C PRO A 134 15.21 -3.76 9.07
N TRP A 135 14.04 -3.42 8.56
CA TRP A 135 13.85 -2.72 7.28
C TRP A 135 13.50 -1.24 7.44
N VAL A 136 13.18 -0.55 6.33
CA VAL A 136 12.87 0.87 6.35
C VAL A 136 11.50 1.12 7.00
N HIS A 137 11.49 2.02 7.99
CA HIS A 137 10.28 2.48 8.67
C HIS A 137 10.12 3.97 8.56
N VAL A 138 8.92 4.43 8.18
CA VAL A 138 8.59 5.85 8.12
C VAL A 138 7.19 6.11 8.69
N SER A 139 6.96 7.34 9.18
CA SER A 139 5.66 7.77 9.65
C SER A 139 5.48 9.28 9.49
N SER A 140 4.22 9.71 9.31
CA SER A 140 3.82 11.11 9.44
C SER A 140 3.38 11.45 10.86
N LEU A 141 3.20 10.46 11.72
CA LEU A 141 2.60 10.55 13.07
C LEU A 141 1.21 11.24 13.07
N LYS A 142 0.44 11.06 11.99
CA LYS A 142 -0.90 11.64 11.83
C LYS A 142 -2.03 10.60 11.88
N GLY A 143 -1.72 9.36 12.25
CA GLY A 143 -2.71 8.29 12.27
C GLY A 143 -3.42 8.15 10.93
N TRP A 144 -4.74 8.03 10.96
CA TRP A 144 -5.60 7.97 9.77
C TRP A 144 -5.66 9.28 8.96
N ASP A 145 -5.16 10.39 9.52
CA ASP A 145 -5.02 11.66 8.78
C ASP A 145 -3.73 11.73 7.94
N CYS A 146 -2.95 10.65 7.91
CA CYS A 146 -1.79 10.52 7.06
C CYS A 146 -2.15 10.76 5.57
N PRO A 147 -1.59 11.82 4.92
CA PRO A 147 -1.92 12.13 3.53
C PRO A 147 -1.53 11.02 2.58
N VAL A 148 -0.45 10.29 2.89
CA VAL A 148 0.04 9.16 2.10
C VAL A 148 -0.94 7.99 2.17
N ALA A 149 -1.44 7.64 3.36
CA ALA A 149 -2.44 6.59 3.51
C ALA A 149 -3.72 6.92 2.72
N LYS A 150 -4.18 8.17 2.80
CA LYS A 150 -5.32 8.66 2.00
C LYS A 150 -5.04 8.52 0.50
N ARG A 151 -3.86 8.94 0.02
CA ARG A 151 -3.46 8.85 -1.40
C ARG A 151 -3.39 7.42 -1.91
N TYR A 152 -3.03 6.46 -1.05
CA TYR A 152 -3.00 5.03 -1.38
C TYR A 152 -4.33 4.31 -1.12
N GLY A 153 -5.38 5.03 -0.75
CA GLY A 153 -6.70 4.43 -0.47
C GLY A 153 -6.64 3.42 0.68
N VAL A 154 -5.83 3.70 1.72
CA VAL A 154 -5.69 2.83 2.89
C VAL A 154 -6.83 3.12 3.85
N THR A 155 -7.81 2.23 3.90
CA THR A 155 -8.99 2.32 4.78
C THR A 155 -8.91 1.35 5.96
N SER A 156 -8.03 0.36 5.88
CA SER A 156 -7.70 -0.55 6.98
C SER A 156 -6.26 -1.02 6.87
N VAL A 157 -5.68 -1.53 7.96
CA VAL A 157 -4.35 -2.13 8.02
C VAL A 157 -4.45 -3.57 8.54
N PRO A 158 -3.58 -4.50 8.07
CA PRO A 158 -2.50 -4.27 7.11
C PRO A 158 -3.00 -4.08 5.67
N LYS A 159 -2.30 -3.23 4.91
CA LYS A 159 -2.44 -3.13 3.46
C LYS A 159 -1.06 -3.05 2.82
N MET A 160 -0.80 -3.91 1.85
CA MET A 160 0.52 -4.05 1.25
C MET A 160 0.46 -3.92 -0.26
N TYR A 161 1.51 -3.33 -0.84
CA TYR A 161 1.72 -3.23 -2.29
C TYR A 161 3.08 -3.81 -2.63
N LEU A 162 3.13 -4.72 -3.60
CA LEU A 162 4.41 -5.17 -4.15
C LEU A 162 4.75 -4.34 -5.38
N LEU A 163 5.93 -3.75 -5.37
CA LEU A 163 6.46 -2.91 -6.44
C LEU A 163 7.62 -3.62 -7.13
N ASN A 164 7.68 -3.49 -8.46
CA ASN A 164 8.85 -3.93 -9.22
C ASN A 164 9.99 -2.89 -9.16
N PRO A 165 11.20 -3.18 -9.69
CA PRO A 165 12.33 -2.25 -9.67
C PRO A 165 12.08 -0.89 -10.37
N LYS A 166 11.08 -0.80 -11.26
CA LYS A 166 10.66 0.46 -11.88
C LYS A 166 9.71 1.26 -11.00
N GLY A 167 9.23 0.69 -9.88
CA GLY A 167 8.25 1.27 -8.99
C GLY A 167 6.80 1.08 -9.48
N GLU A 168 6.55 0.15 -10.40
CA GLU A 168 5.21 -0.22 -10.83
C GLU A 168 4.58 -1.17 -9.82
N ILE A 169 3.32 -0.97 -9.49
CA ILE A 169 2.56 -1.84 -8.59
C ILE A 169 2.24 -3.14 -9.32
N MET A 170 2.80 -4.23 -8.85
CA MET A 170 2.56 -5.57 -9.38
C MET A 170 1.31 -6.20 -8.77
N ARG A 171 1.07 -5.95 -7.49
CA ARG A 171 -0.06 -6.46 -6.72
C ARG A 171 -0.26 -5.66 -5.45
N TRP A 172 -1.47 -5.67 -4.91
CA TRP A 172 -1.77 -5.21 -3.56
C TRP A 172 -2.58 -6.27 -2.80
N LEU A 173 -2.54 -6.22 -1.47
CA LEU A 173 -3.14 -7.18 -0.55
C LEU A 173 -3.69 -6.45 0.65
N GLN A 174 -4.85 -6.87 1.13
CA GLN A 174 -5.50 -6.26 2.30
C GLN A 174 -6.33 -7.30 3.06
N GLY A 175 -6.36 -7.22 4.39
CA GLY A 175 -7.21 -8.05 5.24
C GLY A 175 -6.93 -9.56 5.12
N GLU A 176 -7.98 -10.38 4.94
CA GLU A 176 -7.92 -11.84 4.92
C GLU A 176 -7.13 -12.43 3.74
N GLU A 177 -6.86 -11.65 2.68
CA GLU A 177 -6.02 -12.11 1.58
C GLU A 177 -4.55 -12.30 1.97
N LEU A 178 -4.17 -11.85 3.18
CA LEU A 178 -2.83 -12.01 3.76
C LEU A 178 -2.61 -13.39 4.41
N GLU A 179 -3.54 -14.34 4.28
CA GLU A 179 -3.34 -15.70 4.74
C GLU A 179 -2.34 -16.47 3.84
N GLN A 180 -1.60 -17.41 4.42
CA GLN A 180 -0.46 -18.22 3.94
C GLN A 180 -0.17 -18.36 2.41
N LYS A 181 -1.17 -18.19 1.54
CA LYS A 181 -1.02 -18.35 0.08
C LYS A 181 -0.26 -17.21 -0.59
N TRP A 182 -0.34 -15.99 -0.05
CA TRP A 182 0.33 -14.83 -0.66
C TRP A 182 1.85 -14.87 -0.48
N LEU A 183 2.33 -15.42 0.62
CA LEU A 183 3.75 -15.58 0.92
C LEU A 183 4.44 -16.47 -0.13
N LEU A 184 3.83 -17.61 -0.45
CA LEU A 184 4.30 -18.50 -1.51
C LEU A 184 4.26 -17.83 -2.89
N PHE A 185 3.21 -17.06 -3.16
CA PHE A 185 3.10 -16.30 -4.39
C PHE A 185 4.19 -15.24 -4.51
N LEU A 186 4.44 -14.46 -3.44
CA LEU A 186 5.49 -13.44 -3.39
C LEU A 186 6.87 -14.07 -3.60
N ILE A 187 7.15 -15.16 -2.87
CA ILE A 187 8.39 -15.92 -3.01
C ILE A 187 8.58 -16.38 -4.45
N ASN A 188 7.57 -17.00 -5.05
CA ASN A 188 7.66 -17.51 -6.42
C ASN A 188 7.85 -16.37 -7.43
N MET A 189 7.15 -15.25 -7.25
CA MET A 189 7.24 -14.11 -8.15
C MET A 189 8.60 -13.41 -8.08
N ILE A 190 9.15 -13.22 -6.89
CA ILE A 190 10.51 -12.68 -6.71
C ILE A 190 11.54 -13.68 -7.25
N MET A 191 11.36 -14.98 -7.02
CA MET A 191 12.28 -16.02 -7.55
C MET A 191 12.29 -16.14 -9.07
N GLN A 192 11.18 -15.84 -9.75
CA GLN A 192 11.12 -15.86 -11.22
C GLN A 192 11.68 -14.58 -11.85
N ALA A 193 11.84 -13.53 -11.07
CA ALA A 193 12.23 -12.20 -11.53
C ALA A 193 13.71 -11.84 -11.20
N ILE A 194 14.37 -12.66 -10.38
CA ILE A 194 15.80 -12.59 -10.04
C ILE A 194 16.54 -13.72 -10.76
#